data_ad59d63f5b090f3484007dc02c293668
#
_entry.id   ad59d63f5b090f3484007dc02c293668
#
_cell.length_a   1.000
_cell.length_b   1.000
_cell.length_c   1.000
_cell.angle_alpha   90.00
_cell.angle_beta   90.00
_cell.angle_gamma   90.00
#
_symmetry.space_group_name_H-M   'P 1'
#
loop_
_entity.id
_entity.type
_entity.pdbx_description
1 polymer ?
#
loop_
_entity_poly.entity_id
_entity_poly.type
_entity_poly.pdbx_seq_one_letter_code
_entity_poly.pdbx_strand_id
1 'polypeptide(L)'
;LKSGLELSKLEKENSEKSLKDKYETQIKDRDDEIERIKDMKVRLSTKMVGETLEQHCETEFTRIRSTAFPRAYFEKDNDARAGSKGDYIFRDEDEDGTEIVSVMFEMKNESDRTATKRKNEDFLKELDKDRTQKNCEYAVLVSLLESDSELYNTGIVDVSHRYPKMYVVRPQFFLPIISLLRNGALNSLKYKSELALV
;
A
#
# COMPACT_ATOMS: atom_id res chain seq x y z
N LEU A 1 -5.33 -56.14 30.38
CA LEU A 1 -6.31 -55.64 29.36
C LEU A 1 -7.06 -54.37 29.84
N LYS A 2 -7.54 -54.27 31.10
CA LYS A 2 -8.24 -53.05 31.57
C LYS A 2 -7.31 -51.83 31.68
N SER A 3 -6.08 -52.01 32.16
CA SER A 3 -5.10 -50.95 32.34
C SER A 3 -4.66 -50.30 31.01
N GLY A 4 -4.54 -51.05 29.93
CA GLY A 4 -4.18 -50.51 28.60
C GLY A 4 -5.30 -49.63 27.98
N LEU A 5 -6.56 -49.97 28.25
CA LEU A 5 -7.71 -49.23 27.76
C LEU A 5 -7.87 -47.88 28.50
N GLU A 6 -7.54 -47.84 29.81
CA GLU A 6 -7.55 -46.61 30.61
C GLU A 6 -6.41 -45.65 30.20
N LEU A 7 -5.23 -46.22 29.94
CA LEU A 7 -4.09 -45.39 29.41
C LEU A 7 -4.41 -44.78 28.06
N SER A 8 -4.95 -45.54 27.14
CA SER A 8 -5.34 -45.04 25.80
C SER A 8 -6.43 -43.96 25.87
N LYS A 9 -7.39 -44.08 26.80
CA LYS A 9 -8.40 -43.05 27.01
C LYS A 9 -7.77 -41.75 27.57
N LEU A 10 -6.86 -41.86 28.52
CA LEU A 10 -6.19 -40.71 29.11
C LEU A 10 -5.30 -39.96 28.08
N GLU A 11 -4.59 -40.72 27.24
CA GLU A 11 -3.80 -40.13 26.14
C GLU A 11 -4.69 -39.42 25.13
N LYS A 12 -5.84 -39.98 24.78
CA LYS A 12 -6.81 -39.37 23.88
C LYS A 12 -7.38 -38.07 24.47
N GLU A 13 -7.81 -38.09 25.73
CA GLU A 13 -8.32 -36.91 26.44
C GLU A 13 -7.27 -35.81 26.53
N ASN A 14 -6.01 -36.14 26.83
CA ASN A 14 -4.91 -35.16 26.85
C ASN A 14 -4.61 -34.58 25.45
N SER A 15 -4.66 -35.41 24.42
CA SER A 15 -4.49 -34.98 23.04
C SER A 15 -5.61 -34.04 22.58
N GLU A 16 -6.86 -34.38 22.87
CA GLU A 16 -8.03 -33.56 22.57
C GLU A 16 -7.97 -32.21 23.32
N LYS A 17 -7.57 -32.23 24.60
CA LYS A 17 -7.39 -31.02 25.38
C LYS A 17 -6.29 -30.13 24.82
N SER A 18 -5.13 -30.69 24.51
CA SER A 18 -4.01 -29.96 23.90
C SER A 18 -4.38 -29.33 22.56
N LEU A 19 -5.13 -30.08 21.73
CA LEU A 19 -5.61 -29.59 20.44
C LEU A 19 -6.63 -28.45 20.61
N LYS A 20 -7.53 -28.60 21.58
CA LYS A 20 -8.52 -27.56 21.90
C LYS A 20 -7.84 -26.28 22.37
N ASP A 21 -6.90 -26.39 23.34
CA ASP A 21 -6.15 -25.24 23.87
C ASP A 21 -5.36 -24.52 22.76
N LYS A 22 -4.79 -25.28 21.81
CA LYS A 22 -4.10 -24.73 20.65
C LYS A 22 -5.05 -23.95 19.73
N TYR A 23 -6.23 -24.49 19.42
CA TYR A 23 -7.20 -23.80 18.57
C TYR A 23 -7.83 -22.60 19.28
N GLU A 24 -8.11 -22.68 20.58
CA GLU A 24 -8.61 -21.54 21.36
C GLU A 24 -7.59 -20.38 21.37
N THR A 25 -6.30 -20.69 21.52
CA THR A 25 -5.22 -19.68 21.40
C THR A 25 -5.19 -19.06 20.00
N GLN A 26 -5.23 -19.88 18.95
CA GLN A 26 -5.22 -19.36 17.57
C GLN A 26 -6.45 -18.51 17.25
N ILE A 27 -7.62 -18.89 17.75
CA ILE A 27 -8.86 -18.10 17.56
C ILE A 27 -8.69 -16.74 18.27
N LYS A 28 -8.23 -16.75 19.52
CA LYS A 28 -7.99 -15.53 20.29
C LYS A 28 -7.00 -14.59 19.59
N ASP A 29 -5.88 -15.11 19.10
CA ASP A 29 -4.87 -14.32 18.38
C ASP A 29 -5.46 -13.68 17.11
N ARG A 30 -6.32 -14.42 16.39
CA ARG A 30 -7.02 -13.91 15.23
C ARG A 30 -8.09 -12.88 15.57
N ASP A 31 -8.82 -13.05 16.65
CA ASP A 31 -9.81 -12.09 17.13
C ASP A 31 -9.14 -10.78 17.56
N ASP A 32 -8.01 -10.87 18.25
CA ASP A 32 -7.19 -9.71 18.64
C ASP A 32 -6.65 -8.94 17.41
N GLU A 33 -6.25 -9.68 16.36
CA GLU A 33 -5.81 -9.08 15.10
C GLU A 33 -6.98 -8.42 14.33
N ILE A 34 -8.14 -9.06 14.29
CA ILE A 34 -9.36 -8.50 13.69
C ILE A 34 -9.77 -7.21 14.41
N GLU A 35 -9.70 -7.18 15.73
CA GLU A 35 -10.02 -5.98 16.52
C GLU A 35 -9.01 -4.86 16.25
N ARG A 36 -7.72 -5.18 16.16
CA ARG A 36 -6.66 -4.22 15.79
C ARG A 36 -6.89 -3.63 14.39
N ILE A 37 -7.25 -4.46 13.41
CA ILE A 37 -7.57 -4.03 12.05
C ILE A 37 -8.82 -3.15 12.03
N LYS A 38 -9.86 -3.50 12.78
CA LYS A 38 -11.07 -2.68 12.93
C LYS A 38 -10.77 -1.32 13.55
N ASP A 39 -9.97 -1.28 14.61
CA ASP A 39 -9.54 -0.04 15.25
C ASP A 39 -8.72 0.84 14.30
N MET A 40 -7.82 0.24 13.52
CA MET A 40 -7.06 0.94 12.50
C MET A 40 -7.98 1.52 11.41
N LYS A 41 -8.96 0.74 10.94
CA LYS A 41 -9.98 1.19 9.98
C LYS A 41 -10.82 2.35 10.54
N VAL A 42 -11.24 2.27 11.81
CA VAL A 42 -11.98 3.34 12.49
C VAL A 42 -11.14 4.60 12.62
N ARG A 43 -9.86 4.49 13.01
CA ARG A 43 -8.95 5.65 13.13
C ARG A 43 -8.70 6.32 11.79
N LEU A 44 -8.49 5.54 10.71
CA LEU A 44 -8.38 6.07 9.34
C LEU A 44 -9.70 6.73 8.92
N SER A 45 -10.84 6.09 9.15
CA SER A 45 -12.17 6.63 8.84
C SER A 45 -12.48 7.90 9.65
N THR A 46 -12.13 7.93 10.94
CA THR A 46 -12.37 9.11 11.80
C THR A 46 -11.47 10.28 11.43
N LYS A 47 -10.23 10.02 11.05
CA LYS A 47 -9.30 11.04 10.56
C LYS A 47 -9.70 11.57 9.18
N MET A 48 -10.37 10.74 8.37
CA MET A 48 -10.90 11.09 7.05
C MET A 48 -12.37 11.61 7.09
N VAL A 49 -12.97 11.74 8.25
CA VAL A 49 -14.30 12.39 8.38
C VAL A 49 -14.17 13.85 7.99
N GLY A 50 -14.56 14.18 6.76
CA GLY A 50 -14.49 15.53 6.18
C GLY A 50 -13.33 15.79 5.24
N GLU A 51 -12.38 14.88 5.09
CA GLU A 51 -11.30 14.96 4.09
C GLU A 51 -11.45 13.87 3.02
N THR A 52 -11.11 14.20 1.79
CA THR A 52 -10.95 13.18 0.74
C THR A 52 -9.62 12.43 0.94
N LEU A 53 -9.48 11.25 0.34
CA LEU A 53 -8.20 10.51 0.38
C LEU A 53 -7.06 11.32 -0.24
N GLU A 54 -7.35 12.07 -1.28
CA GLU A 54 -6.42 13.00 -1.93
C GLU A 54 -5.91 14.07 -0.93
N GLN A 55 -6.82 14.76 -0.23
CA GLN A 55 -6.47 15.77 0.77
C GLN A 55 -5.67 15.18 1.93
N HIS A 56 -6.02 13.97 2.36
CA HIS A 56 -5.27 13.26 3.39
C HIS A 56 -3.81 13.02 2.95
N CYS A 57 -3.58 12.47 1.75
CA CYS A 57 -2.24 12.22 1.23
C CYS A 57 -1.45 13.53 1.05
N GLU A 58 -2.08 14.58 0.55
CA GLU A 58 -1.47 15.91 0.39
C GLU A 58 -1.04 16.51 1.75
N THR A 59 -1.90 16.42 2.76
CA THR A 59 -1.62 16.88 4.12
C THR A 59 -0.46 16.10 4.75
N GLU A 60 -0.48 14.77 4.65
CA GLU A 60 0.58 13.91 5.19
C GLU A 60 1.93 14.18 4.49
N PHE A 61 1.93 14.36 3.17
CA PHE A 61 3.15 14.71 2.44
C PHE A 61 3.68 16.10 2.84
N THR A 62 2.82 17.11 2.88
CA THR A 62 3.20 18.49 3.22
C THR A 62 3.83 18.56 4.60
N ARG A 63 3.34 17.77 5.56
CA ARG A 63 3.86 17.72 6.93
C ARG A 63 5.33 17.30 7.00
N ILE A 64 5.77 16.40 6.13
CA ILE A 64 7.14 15.86 6.16
C ILE A 64 8.04 16.40 5.05
N ARG A 65 7.46 17.10 4.04
CA ARG A 65 8.15 17.54 2.84
C ARG A 65 9.48 18.26 3.16
N SER A 66 9.45 19.26 4.04
CA SER A 66 10.63 20.08 4.36
C SER A 66 11.77 19.28 4.98
N THR A 67 11.47 18.18 5.66
CA THR A 67 12.46 17.36 6.37
C THR A 67 12.91 16.16 5.54
N ALA A 68 11.98 15.44 4.93
CA ALA A 68 12.28 14.19 4.25
C ALA A 68 12.51 14.36 2.73
N PHE A 69 11.83 15.34 2.11
CA PHE A 69 11.81 15.54 0.66
C PHE A 69 11.89 17.03 0.28
N PRO A 70 12.95 17.76 0.67
CA PRO A 70 13.01 19.23 0.57
C PRO A 70 12.97 19.73 -0.88
N ARG A 71 13.39 18.91 -1.85
CA ARG A 71 13.40 19.25 -3.28
C ARG A 71 12.27 18.58 -4.07
N ALA A 72 11.49 17.72 -3.41
CA ALA A 72 10.46 16.97 -4.12
C ALA A 72 9.26 17.85 -4.48
N TYR A 73 8.74 17.56 -5.65
CA TYR A 73 7.48 18.05 -6.17
C TYR A 73 6.39 17.02 -5.86
N PHE A 74 5.27 17.46 -5.32
CA PHE A 74 4.07 16.66 -5.15
C PHE A 74 2.86 17.55 -5.38
N GLU A 75 2.27 17.47 -6.56
CA GLU A 75 1.16 18.32 -6.95
C GLU A 75 0.12 17.53 -7.74
N LYS A 76 -1.09 18.07 -7.70
CA LYS A 76 -2.23 17.56 -8.46
C LYS A 76 -1.94 17.65 -9.96
N ASP A 77 -2.20 16.57 -10.69
CA ASP A 77 -2.12 16.60 -12.15
C ASP A 77 -3.26 17.45 -12.73
N ASN A 78 -2.96 18.67 -13.11
CA ASN A 78 -3.92 19.61 -13.69
C ASN A 78 -3.88 19.62 -15.22
N ASP A 79 -3.00 18.84 -15.86
CA ASP A 79 -2.83 18.80 -17.31
C ASP A 79 -3.63 17.67 -17.96
N ALA A 80 -4.84 17.99 -18.39
CA ALA A 80 -5.76 17.07 -19.07
C ALA A 80 -5.63 17.08 -20.62
N ARG A 81 -4.54 17.68 -21.19
CA ARG A 81 -4.39 17.85 -22.66
C ARG A 81 -4.45 16.54 -23.46
N ALA A 82 -4.10 15.42 -22.85
CA ALA A 82 -4.11 14.10 -23.47
C ALA A 82 -5.34 13.24 -23.09
N GLY A 83 -6.32 13.79 -22.39
CA GLY A 83 -7.54 13.06 -21.97
C GLY A 83 -7.30 12.06 -20.85
N SER A 84 -6.13 12.08 -20.23
CA SER A 84 -5.74 11.22 -19.12
C SER A 84 -5.28 12.11 -17.97
N LYS A 85 -5.77 11.85 -16.77
CA LYS A 85 -5.54 12.68 -15.59
C LYS A 85 -5.48 11.79 -14.36
N GLY A 86 -4.26 11.51 -13.90
CA GLY A 86 -4.04 10.97 -12.57
C GLY A 86 -4.34 12.01 -11.48
N ASP A 87 -4.35 11.59 -10.24
CA ASP A 87 -4.65 12.51 -9.14
C ASP A 87 -3.44 13.38 -8.79
N TYR A 88 -2.26 12.77 -8.58
CA TYR A 88 -1.04 13.48 -8.17
C TYR A 88 0.21 12.92 -8.83
N ILE A 89 1.20 13.81 -9.01
CA ILE A 89 2.55 13.46 -9.46
C ILE A 89 3.54 13.80 -8.36
N PHE A 90 4.38 12.82 -8.00
CA PHE A 90 5.57 13.00 -7.18
C PHE A 90 6.81 12.95 -8.06
N ARG A 91 7.73 13.91 -7.91
CA ARG A 91 9.06 13.89 -8.51
C ARG A 91 10.08 14.37 -7.49
N ASP A 92 11.21 13.71 -7.42
CA ASP A 92 12.36 14.16 -6.63
C ASP A 92 13.61 14.21 -7.50
N GLU A 93 14.39 15.25 -7.30
CA GLU A 93 15.60 15.54 -8.06
C GLU A 93 16.79 15.72 -7.11
N ASP A 94 17.98 15.44 -7.60
CA ASP A 94 19.22 15.70 -6.87
C ASP A 94 19.63 17.19 -6.97
N GLU A 95 20.83 17.52 -6.49
CA GLU A 95 21.35 18.90 -6.48
C GLU A 95 21.64 19.43 -7.89
N ASP A 96 21.92 18.53 -8.82
CA ASP A 96 22.23 18.83 -10.21
C ASP A 96 20.98 18.84 -11.11
N GLY A 97 19.78 18.65 -10.53
CA GLY A 97 18.52 18.58 -11.26
C GLY A 97 18.27 17.25 -11.98
N THR A 98 19.03 16.20 -11.62
CA THR A 98 18.78 14.86 -12.17
C THR A 98 17.60 14.22 -11.42
N GLU A 99 16.61 13.73 -12.17
CA GLU A 99 15.47 13.03 -11.57
C GLU A 99 15.96 11.76 -10.85
N ILE A 100 15.70 11.69 -9.56
CA ILE A 100 15.95 10.52 -8.73
C ILE A 100 14.84 9.49 -8.95
N VAL A 101 13.58 9.92 -8.81
CA VAL A 101 12.40 9.08 -8.93
C VAL A 101 11.17 9.91 -9.27
N SER A 102 10.28 9.35 -10.08
CA SER A 102 8.97 9.91 -10.37
C SER A 102 7.88 8.86 -10.19
N VAL A 103 6.76 9.28 -9.60
CA VAL A 103 5.63 8.39 -9.29
C VAL A 103 4.32 9.08 -9.67
N MET A 104 3.51 8.39 -10.47
CA MET A 104 2.11 8.76 -10.72
C MET A 104 1.23 8.12 -9.64
N PHE A 105 0.43 8.93 -8.99
CA PHE A 105 -0.54 8.49 -7.98
C PHE A 105 -1.97 8.60 -8.47
N GLU A 106 -2.75 7.59 -8.16
CA GLU A 106 -4.21 7.58 -8.23
C GLU A 106 -4.76 7.22 -6.86
N MET A 107 -5.84 7.86 -6.42
CA MET A 107 -6.40 7.72 -5.08
C MET A 107 -7.88 7.32 -5.16
N LYS A 108 -8.24 6.17 -4.59
CA LYS A 108 -9.60 5.64 -4.66
C LYS A 108 -10.16 5.31 -3.30
N ASN A 109 -11.35 5.91 -3.02
CA ASN A 109 -12.10 5.69 -1.80
C ASN A 109 -13.38 4.88 -2.09
N GLU A 110 -13.86 4.10 -1.12
CA GLU A 110 -15.14 3.36 -1.20
C GLU A 110 -16.37 4.27 -1.37
N SER A 111 -16.27 5.55 -1.01
CA SER A 111 -17.35 6.53 -1.14
C SER A 111 -17.60 7.03 -2.56
N ASP A 112 -16.77 6.68 -3.53
CA ASP A 112 -17.02 6.96 -4.94
C ASP A 112 -18.22 6.12 -5.40
N ARG A 113 -19.40 6.68 -5.13
CA ARG A 113 -20.73 6.06 -5.30
C ARG A 113 -21.01 5.75 -6.76
N THR A 114 -20.65 4.57 -7.18
CA THR A 114 -21.25 3.95 -8.36
C THR A 114 -22.02 2.71 -7.91
N ALA A 115 -23.16 2.42 -8.51
CA ALA A 115 -24.05 1.31 -8.19
C ALA A 115 -23.38 -0.08 -8.29
N THR A 116 -22.18 -0.16 -8.84
CA THR A 116 -21.31 -1.34 -8.95
C THR A 116 -20.07 -1.13 -8.10
N LYS A 117 -19.79 -2.05 -7.17
CA LYS A 117 -18.53 -2.06 -6.41
C LYS A 117 -17.36 -2.16 -7.39
N ARG A 118 -16.62 -1.08 -7.54
CA ARG A 118 -15.38 -1.07 -8.35
C ARG A 118 -14.27 -1.79 -7.59
N LYS A 119 -13.40 -2.46 -8.35
CA LYS A 119 -12.21 -3.15 -7.85
C LYS A 119 -10.95 -2.36 -8.17
N ASN A 120 -9.88 -2.64 -7.44
CA ASN A 120 -8.57 -2.01 -7.71
C ASN A 120 -8.12 -2.26 -9.16
N GLU A 121 -8.36 -3.45 -9.68
CA GLU A 121 -8.00 -3.82 -11.05
C GLU A 121 -8.61 -2.92 -12.14
N ASP A 122 -9.77 -2.35 -11.88
CA ASP A 122 -10.48 -1.50 -12.86
C ASP A 122 -9.72 -0.18 -13.15
N PHE A 123 -8.82 0.22 -12.26
CA PHE A 123 -8.06 1.47 -12.36
C PHE A 123 -6.64 1.29 -12.89
N LEU A 124 -6.08 0.08 -12.82
CA LEU A 124 -4.65 -0.14 -13.12
C LEU A 124 -4.29 0.21 -14.56
N LYS A 125 -5.18 -0.10 -15.52
CA LYS A 125 -4.93 0.18 -16.95
C LYS A 125 -4.85 1.68 -17.23
N GLU A 126 -5.75 2.47 -16.66
CA GLU A 126 -5.75 3.92 -16.87
C GLU A 126 -4.56 4.55 -16.15
N LEU A 127 -4.27 4.13 -14.94
CA LEU A 127 -3.10 4.57 -14.18
C LEU A 127 -1.77 4.28 -14.91
N ASP A 128 -1.64 3.14 -15.59
CA ASP A 128 -0.44 2.84 -16.41
C ASP A 128 -0.32 3.76 -17.62
N LYS A 129 -1.45 4.08 -18.24
CA LYS A 129 -1.51 5.05 -19.33
C LYS A 129 -1.08 6.44 -18.87
N ASP A 130 -1.61 6.90 -17.73
CA ASP A 130 -1.26 8.20 -17.12
C ASP A 130 0.22 8.27 -16.78
N ARG A 131 0.75 7.23 -16.10
CA ARG A 131 2.17 7.08 -15.81
C ARG A 131 3.04 7.25 -17.06
N THR A 132 2.67 6.57 -18.15
CA THR A 132 3.43 6.60 -19.41
C THR A 132 3.35 7.97 -20.07
N GLN A 133 2.17 8.59 -20.12
CA GLN A 133 1.98 9.91 -20.72
C GLN A 133 2.72 11.02 -19.97
N LYS A 134 2.81 10.92 -18.65
CA LYS A 134 3.49 11.89 -17.81
C LYS A 134 4.97 11.54 -17.59
N ASN A 135 5.49 10.51 -18.25
CA ASN A 135 6.87 10.03 -18.11
C ASN A 135 7.25 9.77 -16.65
N CYS A 136 6.34 9.20 -15.86
CA CYS A 136 6.66 8.77 -14.51
C CYS A 136 7.24 7.37 -14.52
N GLU A 137 8.24 7.13 -13.66
CA GLU A 137 8.90 5.83 -13.56
C GLU A 137 8.00 4.78 -12.93
N TYR A 138 7.28 5.15 -11.87
CA TYR A 138 6.39 4.28 -11.10
C TYR A 138 4.95 4.74 -11.16
N ALA A 139 4.03 3.82 -10.88
CA ALA A 139 2.62 4.10 -10.64
C ALA A 139 2.18 3.49 -9.30
N VAL A 140 1.41 4.23 -8.53
CA VAL A 140 0.90 3.79 -7.22
C VAL A 140 -0.57 4.12 -7.11
N LEU A 141 -1.40 3.08 -6.94
CA LEU A 141 -2.80 3.23 -6.57
C LEU A 141 -2.92 3.21 -5.04
N VAL A 142 -3.26 4.35 -4.45
CA VAL A 142 -3.61 4.43 -3.02
C VAL A 142 -5.09 4.15 -2.88
N SER A 143 -5.45 3.06 -2.22
CA SER A 143 -6.82 2.55 -2.28
C SER A 143 -7.38 2.10 -0.94
N LEU A 144 -8.65 2.49 -0.70
CA LEU A 144 -9.52 1.95 0.35
C LEU A 144 -10.54 0.94 -0.21
N LEU A 145 -10.52 0.69 -1.53
CA LEU A 145 -11.38 -0.31 -2.17
C LEU A 145 -11.04 -1.73 -1.67
N GLU A 146 -12.01 -2.62 -1.82
CA GLU A 146 -11.84 -4.04 -1.46
C GLU A 146 -11.30 -4.22 -0.04
N SER A 147 -11.94 -3.57 0.92
CA SER A 147 -11.56 -3.59 2.35
C SER A 147 -11.57 -4.99 2.97
N ASP A 148 -12.26 -5.94 2.35
CA ASP A 148 -12.34 -7.33 2.80
C ASP A 148 -11.29 -8.24 2.15
N SER A 149 -10.48 -7.71 1.22
CA SER A 149 -9.43 -8.48 0.54
C SER A 149 -8.21 -8.67 1.44
N GLU A 150 -7.90 -9.92 1.78
CA GLU A 150 -6.68 -10.26 2.53
C GLU A 150 -5.42 -9.80 1.78
N LEU A 151 -5.40 -9.92 0.45
CA LEU A 151 -4.27 -9.50 -0.38
C LEU A 151 -3.95 -8.01 -0.19
N TYR A 152 -4.95 -7.14 -0.37
CA TYR A 152 -4.72 -5.70 -0.24
C TYR A 152 -4.54 -5.25 1.21
N ASN A 153 -5.03 -6.02 2.18
CA ASN A 153 -4.85 -5.72 3.60
C ASN A 153 -3.43 -6.02 4.11
N THR A 154 -2.58 -6.69 3.33
CA THR A 154 -1.12 -6.74 3.58
C THR A 154 -0.46 -5.37 3.54
N GLY A 155 -1.11 -4.40 2.88
CA GLY A 155 -0.70 -2.99 2.87
C GLY A 155 -0.01 -2.52 1.61
N ILE A 156 0.95 -3.26 1.07
CA ILE A 156 1.63 -3.00 -0.21
C ILE A 156 1.52 -4.25 -1.06
N VAL A 157 0.94 -4.12 -2.25
CA VAL A 157 0.80 -5.19 -3.23
C VAL A 157 1.53 -4.80 -4.51
N ASP A 158 2.50 -5.62 -4.90
CA ASP A 158 3.20 -5.48 -6.18
C ASP A 158 2.37 -6.08 -7.31
N VAL A 159 1.97 -5.26 -8.27
CA VAL A 159 1.26 -5.66 -9.48
C VAL A 159 2.11 -5.51 -10.74
N SER A 160 3.44 -5.41 -10.59
CA SER A 160 4.41 -5.22 -11.68
C SER A 160 4.45 -6.38 -12.68
N HIS A 161 3.95 -7.55 -12.27
CA HIS A 161 3.77 -8.69 -13.18
C HIS A 161 2.74 -8.41 -14.29
N ARG A 162 1.84 -7.45 -14.06
CA ARG A 162 0.78 -7.07 -15.00
C ARG A 162 1.03 -5.70 -15.65
N TYR A 163 1.48 -4.73 -14.85
CA TYR A 163 1.84 -3.37 -15.26
C TYR A 163 3.20 -3.01 -14.65
N PRO A 164 4.26 -2.84 -15.45
CA PRO A 164 5.61 -2.62 -14.93
C PRO A 164 5.69 -1.47 -13.92
N LYS A 165 6.40 -1.69 -12.82
CA LYS A 165 6.66 -0.67 -11.78
C LYS A 165 5.38 -0.10 -11.15
N MET A 166 4.36 -0.94 -10.95
CA MET A 166 3.08 -0.54 -10.39
C MET A 166 2.79 -1.26 -9.07
N TYR A 167 2.25 -0.49 -8.11
CA TYR A 167 1.88 -0.96 -6.77
C TYR A 167 0.48 -0.51 -6.40
N VAL A 168 -0.23 -1.32 -5.61
CA VAL A 168 -1.45 -0.94 -4.92
C VAL A 168 -1.14 -0.87 -3.43
N VAL A 169 -1.43 0.26 -2.79
CA VAL A 169 -1.10 0.46 -1.38
C VAL A 169 -2.30 0.93 -0.57
N ARG A 170 -2.34 0.56 0.70
CA ARG A 170 -3.25 1.16 1.66
C ARG A 170 -2.72 2.54 2.09
N PRO A 171 -3.60 3.50 2.47
CA PRO A 171 -3.20 4.90 2.76
C PRO A 171 -2.07 5.05 3.78
N GLN A 172 -2.00 4.17 4.79
CA GLN A 172 -0.92 4.21 5.78
C GLN A 172 0.47 3.91 5.20
N PHE A 173 0.54 3.33 4.00
CA PHE A 173 1.78 3.03 3.29
C PHE A 173 2.14 4.05 2.21
N PHE A 174 1.37 5.13 2.07
CA PHE A 174 1.60 6.19 1.10
C PHE A 174 3.00 6.82 1.24
N LEU A 175 3.37 7.30 2.43
CA LEU A 175 4.70 7.85 2.67
C LEU A 175 5.81 6.78 2.67
N PRO A 176 5.62 5.61 3.31
CA PRO A 176 6.58 4.52 3.24
C PRO A 176 6.94 4.08 1.82
N ILE A 177 5.97 3.97 0.90
CA ILE A 177 6.28 3.56 -0.49
C ILE A 177 7.11 4.61 -1.21
N ILE A 178 6.84 5.91 -1.02
CA ILE A 178 7.65 6.99 -1.59
C ILE A 178 9.11 6.85 -1.13
N SER A 179 9.32 6.70 0.18
CA SER A 179 10.65 6.56 0.75
C SER A 179 11.39 5.32 0.24
N LEU A 180 10.68 4.19 0.11
CA LEU A 180 11.23 2.94 -0.41
C LEU A 180 11.69 3.08 -1.86
N LEU A 181 10.83 3.62 -2.73
CA LEU A 181 11.14 3.80 -4.15
C LEU A 181 12.29 4.79 -4.35
N ARG A 182 12.28 5.90 -3.60
CA ARG A 182 13.35 6.89 -3.62
C ARG A 182 14.71 6.29 -3.22
N ASN A 183 14.75 5.56 -2.11
CA ASN A 183 15.98 4.94 -1.62
C ASN A 183 16.53 3.90 -2.61
N GLY A 184 15.65 3.12 -3.22
CA GLY A 184 16.02 2.19 -4.29
C GLY A 184 16.62 2.90 -5.51
N ALA A 185 16.01 4.01 -5.93
CA ALA A 185 16.48 4.81 -7.05
C ALA A 185 17.85 5.47 -6.76
N LEU A 186 18.04 6.05 -5.56
CA LEU A 186 19.31 6.62 -5.15
C LEU A 186 20.46 5.58 -5.18
N ASN A 187 20.21 4.39 -4.68
CA ASN A 187 21.20 3.31 -4.74
C ASN A 187 21.54 2.94 -6.20
N SER A 188 20.51 2.86 -7.07
CA SER A 188 20.72 2.58 -8.49
C SER A 188 21.54 3.67 -9.20
N LEU A 189 21.28 4.94 -8.91
CA LEU A 189 22.04 6.07 -9.46
C LEU A 189 23.50 6.01 -9.03
N LYS A 190 23.77 5.72 -7.75
CA LYS A 190 25.11 5.57 -7.21
C LYS A 190 25.89 4.47 -7.96
N TYR A 191 25.31 3.30 -8.14
CA TYR A 191 25.96 2.21 -8.88
C TYR A 191 26.22 2.56 -10.36
N LYS A 192 25.29 3.26 -11.01
CA LYS A 192 25.48 3.71 -12.39
C LYS A 192 26.63 4.71 -12.53
N SER A 193 26.76 5.66 -11.59
CA SER A 193 27.86 6.63 -11.58
C SER A 193 29.21 5.97 -11.32
N GLU A 194 29.28 4.98 -10.42
CA GLU A 194 30.51 4.21 -10.16
C GLU A 194 30.95 3.41 -11.40
N LEU A 195 29.99 2.79 -12.12
CA LEU A 195 30.29 2.05 -13.35
C LEU A 195 30.73 2.96 -14.52
N ALA A 196 30.30 4.21 -14.56
CA ALA A 196 30.69 5.16 -15.61
C ALA A 196 32.13 5.72 -15.42
N LEU A 197 32.72 5.50 -14.24
CA LEU A 197 34.09 5.92 -13.91
C LEU A 197 35.16 4.84 -14.16
N VAL A 198 34.74 3.63 -14.55
CA VAL A 198 35.59 2.49 -14.90
C VAL A 198 35.70 2.34 -16.41
#